data_2617374a25a609c5d3b55fd4ff3f4ecb
#
_entry.id   2617374a25a609c5d3b55fd4ff3f4ecb
#
_cell.length_a   1.000
_cell.length_b   1.000
_cell.length_c   1.000
_cell.angle_alpha   90.00
_cell.angle_beta   90.00
_cell.angle_gamma   90.00
#
_symmetry.space_group_name_H-M   'P 1'
#
loop_
_entity.id
_entity.type
_entity.pdbx_description
1 polymer ?
#
loop_
_entity_poly.entity_id
_entity_poly.type
_entity_poly.pdbx_seq_one_letter_code
_entity_poly.pdbx_strand_id
1 'polypeptide(L)'
;MNQAIAKQDRPVDLLKATINAPSIQEQFKNALGEHKDTFVASLIDLYTGDKSLQTCKPSAIIIEALRAATLRLPLNKALGFAYIVVYNNSVKVTNEQTGREEWIKVPTPTFIPGYKGYIQLAMRTGQYRTINADVVYEGEVRKVNKLTGEIAFDGEKTSDKIIGYFCYFELLNGFSKTLYVTVEDMAAYAKRYSPSVKKETTVAQLIAKANDGIIGKKVGWEGNFNDMA
;
A
#
# COMPACT_ATOMS: atom_id res chain seq x y z
N MET A 1 40.52 -7.38 35.03
CA MET A 1 40.31 -7.40 33.55
C MET A 1 38.91 -6.89 33.26
N ASN A 2 38.77 -5.61 32.87
CA ASN A 2 37.50 -5.05 32.47
C ASN A 2 37.23 -5.48 31.01
N GLN A 3 36.32 -6.42 30.83
CA GLN A 3 35.75 -6.66 29.48
C GLN A 3 34.87 -5.44 29.16
N ALA A 4 35.32 -4.63 28.21
CA ALA A 4 34.50 -3.59 27.60
C ALA A 4 33.32 -4.29 26.91
N ILE A 5 32.12 -4.11 27.49
CA ILE A 5 30.87 -4.55 26.84
C ILE A 5 30.80 -3.78 25.52
N ALA A 6 30.97 -4.45 24.41
CA ALA A 6 30.82 -3.88 23.07
C ALA A 6 29.40 -3.29 23.00
N LYS A 7 29.33 -1.96 22.89
CA LYS A 7 28.07 -1.23 22.77
C LYS A 7 27.42 -1.66 21.46
N GLN A 8 26.38 -2.49 21.55
CA GLN A 8 25.64 -2.92 20.37
C GLN A 8 24.99 -1.69 19.75
N ASP A 9 25.39 -1.36 18.51
CA ASP A 9 24.84 -0.21 17.81
C ASP A 9 23.33 -0.33 17.69
N ARG A 10 22.63 0.75 18.00
CA ARG A 10 21.18 0.77 17.87
C ARG A 10 20.80 0.62 16.37
N PRO A 11 19.70 -0.07 16.03
CA PRO A 11 19.27 -0.25 14.63
C PRO A 11 19.20 1.06 13.84
N VAL A 12 18.80 2.15 14.52
CA VAL A 12 18.70 3.49 13.90
C VAL A 12 20.09 4.05 13.56
N ASP A 13 21.11 3.78 14.39
CA ASP A 13 22.48 4.26 14.13
C ASP A 13 23.08 3.52 12.93
N LEU A 14 22.80 2.22 12.79
CA LEU A 14 23.18 1.42 11.61
C LEU A 14 22.50 1.93 10.34
N LEU A 15 21.20 2.24 10.41
CA LEU A 15 20.50 2.83 9.25
C LEU A 15 21.12 4.16 8.85
N LYS A 16 21.37 5.07 9.82
CA LYS A 16 22.00 6.37 9.56
C LYS A 16 23.40 6.23 8.95
N ALA A 17 24.22 5.31 9.47
CA ALA A 17 25.53 5.03 8.90
C ALA A 17 25.43 4.56 7.44
N THR A 18 24.46 3.66 7.14
CA THR A 18 24.25 3.16 5.78
C THR A 18 23.73 4.25 4.84
N ILE A 19 22.77 5.09 5.28
CA ILE A 19 22.26 6.23 4.49
C ILE A 19 23.38 7.22 4.17
N ASN A 20 24.31 7.45 5.11
CA ASN A 20 25.41 8.42 4.94
C ASN A 20 26.53 7.90 4.03
N ALA A 21 26.49 6.65 3.55
CA ALA A 21 27.44 6.17 2.57
C ALA A 21 27.37 7.02 1.29
N PRO A 22 28.51 7.50 0.73
CA PRO A 22 28.52 8.43 -0.40
C PRO A 22 27.70 7.96 -1.60
N SER A 23 27.79 6.68 -1.93
CA SER A 23 27.03 6.07 -3.05
C SER A 23 25.51 6.10 -2.83
N ILE A 24 25.05 5.95 -1.60
CA ILE A 24 23.62 6.01 -1.26
C ILE A 24 23.11 7.45 -1.26
N GLN A 25 23.91 8.38 -0.73
CA GLN A 25 23.60 9.81 -0.78
C GLN A 25 23.49 10.33 -2.20
N GLU A 26 24.37 9.86 -3.10
CA GLU A 26 24.31 10.21 -4.52
C GLU A 26 23.05 9.66 -5.19
N GLN A 27 22.66 8.41 -4.93
CA GLN A 27 21.42 7.83 -5.46
C GLN A 27 20.19 8.62 -5.03
N PHE A 28 20.08 8.98 -3.75
CA PHE A 28 18.98 9.83 -3.28
C PHE A 28 19.01 11.22 -3.90
N LYS A 29 20.19 11.82 -4.06
CA LYS A 29 20.35 13.12 -4.71
C LYS A 29 19.90 13.07 -6.17
N ASN A 30 20.25 12.02 -6.90
CA ASN A 30 19.87 11.86 -8.32
C ASN A 30 18.35 11.65 -8.47
N ALA A 31 17.70 10.93 -7.54
CA ALA A 31 16.27 10.69 -7.59
C ALA A 31 15.43 11.90 -7.16
N LEU A 32 15.87 12.66 -6.16
CA LEU A 32 15.07 13.64 -5.44
C LEU A 32 15.51 15.09 -5.61
N GLY A 33 16.77 15.32 -6.04
CA GLY A 33 17.34 16.65 -6.12
C GLY A 33 17.31 17.38 -4.78
N GLU A 34 16.69 18.55 -4.74
CA GLU A 34 16.57 19.40 -3.54
C GLU A 34 15.71 18.78 -2.42
N HIS A 35 14.84 17.83 -2.75
CA HIS A 35 13.98 17.17 -1.76
C HIS A 35 14.64 16.02 -0.99
N LYS A 36 15.92 15.74 -1.30
CA LYS A 36 16.66 14.61 -0.70
C LYS A 36 16.65 14.64 0.82
N ASP A 37 17.00 15.77 1.42
CA ASP A 37 17.20 15.85 2.87
C ASP A 37 15.86 15.69 3.63
N THR A 38 14.79 16.26 3.11
CA THR A 38 13.42 16.08 3.65
C THR A 38 12.98 14.63 3.56
N PHE A 39 13.27 13.95 2.45
CA PHE A 39 12.92 12.55 2.27
C PHE A 39 13.70 11.64 3.22
N VAL A 40 15.02 11.86 3.34
CA VAL A 40 15.89 11.10 4.27
C VAL A 40 15.46 11.30 5.72
N ALA A 41 15.10 12.53 6.12
CA ALA A 41 14.56 12.79 7.45
C ALA A 41 13.26 11.99 7.70
N SER A 42 12.33 11.99 6.73
CA SER A 42 11.08 11.21 6.80
C SER A 42 11.33 9.70 6.86
N LEU A 43 12.34 9.19 6.16
CA LEU A 43 12.73 7.77 6.22
C LEU A 43 13.26 7.40 7.61
N ILE A 44 14.10 8.24 8.20
CA ILE A 44 14.64 8.01 9.54
C ILE A 44 13.51 8.04 10.59
N ASP A 45 12.57 8.98 10.45
CA ASP A 45 11.41 9.08 11.34
C ASP A 45 10.50 7.84 11.20
N LEU A 46 10.19 7.42 9.99
CA LEU A 46 9.45 6.20 9.71
C LEU A 46 10.10 4.97 10.37
N TYR A 47 11.41 4.80 10.19
CA TYR A 47 12.15 3.68 10.73
C TYR A 47 12.22 3.70 12.26
N THR A 48 12.36 4.89 12.85
CA THR A 48 12.40 5.07 14.30
C THR A 48 11.04 4.77 14.94
N GLY A 49 9.96 5.17 14.28
CA GLY A 49 8.59 4.97 14.76
C GLY A 49 8.03 3.55 14.55
N ASP A 50 8.66 2.73 13.70
CA ASP A 50 8.15 1.40 13.38
C ASP A 50 9.13 0.28 13.77
N LYS A 51 8.82 -0.41 14.87
CA LYS A 51 9.66 -1.50 15.38
C LYS A 51 9.77 -2.68 14.39
N SER A 52 8.80 -2.89 13.52
CA SER A 52 8.85 -3.96 12.54
C SER A 52 9.94 -3.70 11.49
N LEU A 53 10.11 -2.46 11.06
CA LEU A 53 11.18 -2.07 10.15
C LEU A 53 12.57 -2.27 10.75
N GLN A 54 12.70 -2.10 12.08
CA GLN A 54 13.96 -2.28 12.79
C GLN A 54 14.42 -3.74 12.85
N THR A 55 13.57 -4.70 12.52
CA THR A 55 13.95 -6.12 12.37
C THR A 55 14.60 -6.42 11.03
N CYS A 56 14.48 -5.51 10.05
CA CYS A 56 15.03 -5.66 8.72
C CYS A 56 16.47 -5.14 8.63
N LYS A 57 17.23 -5.68 7.68
CA LYS A 57 18.57 -5.14 7.37
C LYS A 57 18.46 -3.72 6.85
N PRO A 58 19.26 -2.74 7.34
CA PRO A 58 19.24 -1.35 6.87
C PRO A 58 19.35 -1.21 5.36
N SER A 59 20.22 -1.99 4.71
CA SER A 59 20.38 -1.99 3.25
C SER A 59 19.08 -2.35 2.51
N ALA A 60 18.31 -3.31 3.02
CA ALA A 60 17.03 -3.69 2.41
C ALA A 60 15.99 -2.56 2.54
N ILE A 61 15.94 -1.88 3.68
CA ILE A 61 15.09 -0.69 3.87
C ILE A 61 15.44 0.41 2.87
N ILE A 62 16.74 0.66 2.67
CA ILE A 62 17.21 1.70 1.73
C ILE A 62 16.82 1.37 0.30
N ILE A 63 16.90 0.11 -0.13
CA ILE A 63 16.47 -0.30 -1.48
C ILE A 63 14.99 0.03 -1.68
N GLU A 64 14.14 -0.29 -0.72
CA GLU A 64 12.71 0.01 -0.82
C GLU A 64 12.41 1.51 -0.74
N ALA A 65 13.18 2.25 0.07
CA ALA A 65 13.09 3.71 0.12
C ALA A 65 13.54 4.38 -1.20
N LEU A 66 14.55 3.84 -1.89
CA LEU A 66 14.97 4.33 -3.20
C LEU A 66 13.90 4.10 -4.27
N ARG A 67 13.10 3.03 -4.19
CA ARG A 67 11.93 2.83 -5.07
C ARG A 67 10.90 3.96 -4.88
N ALA A 68 10.59 4.31 -3.63
CA ALA A 68 9.72 5.44 -3.33
C ALA A 68 10.31 6.77 -3.81
N ALA A 69 11.62 6.98 -3.62
CA ALA A 69 12.36 8.17 -4.04
C ALA A 69 12.32 8.35 -5.57
N THR A 70 12.53 7.28 -6.33
CA THR A 70 12.44 7.29 -7.80
C THR A 70 11.07 7.74 -8.29
N LEU A 71 10.01 7.34 -7.60
CA LEU A 71 8.65 7.78 -7.88
C LEU A 71 8.32 9.15 -7.25
N ARG A 72 9.24 9.73 -6.48
CA ARG A 72 9.05 10.96 -5.70
C ARG A 72 7.79 10.90 -4.81
N LEU A 73 7.54 9.75 -4.20
CA LEU A 73 6.43 9.53 -3.26
C LEU A 73 6.95 9.62 -1.83
N PRO A 74 6.44 10.55 -1.00
CA PRO A 74 6.87 10.68 0.39
C PRO A 74 6.46 9.46 1.21
N LEU A 75 7.35 9.04 2.14
CA LEU A 75 7.16 7.90 3.02
C LEU A 75 6.40 8.23 4.32
N ASN A 76 5.81 9.41 4.43
CA ASN A 76 5.00 9.77 5.58
C ASN A 76 3.67 9.01 5.57
N LYS A 77 3.47 8.12 6.56
CA LYS A 77 2.26 7.29 6.68
C LYS A 77 0.96 8.12 6.72
N ALA A 78 0.98 9.30 7.32
CA ALA A 78 -0.20 10.16 7.42
C ALA A 78 -0.67 10.69 6.06
N LEU A 79 0.23 10.81 5.09
CA LEU A 79 -0.12 11.27 3.73
C LEU A 79 -0.74 10.16 2.88
N GLY A 80 -0.41 8.90 3.14
CA GLY A 80 -0.98 7.75 2.43
C GLY A 80 -0.49 7.56 0.99
N PHE A 81 0.64 8.20 0.60
CA PHE A 81 1.18 8.07 -0.76
C PHE A 81 1.99 6.79 -0.97
N ALA A 82 2.75 6.40 0.05
CA ALA A 82 3.64 5.24 -0.03
C ALA A 82 3.90 4.66 1.35
N TYR A 83 4.14 3.36 1.38
CA TYR A 83 4.40 2.59 2.58
C TYR A 83 5.61 1.68 2.36
N ILE A 84 6.34 1.38 3.44
CA ILE A 84 7.25 0.24 3.50
C ILE A 84 6.67 -0.70 4.55
N VAL A 85 6.22 -1.87 4.11
CA VAL A 85 5.57 -2.90 4.94
C VAL A 85 6.50 -4.09 5.08
N VAL A 86 6.60 -4.65 6.28
CA VAL A 86 7.42 -5.83 6.53
C VAL A 86 6.59 -7.10 6.42
N TYR A 87 6.98 -7.97 5.50
CA TYR A 87 6.44 -9.32 5.36
C TYR A 87 7.43 -10.36 5.91
N ASN A 88 6.93 -11.35 6.63
CA ASN A 88 7.74 -12.48 7.08
C ASN A 88 7.73 -13.58 6.00
N ASN A 89 8.63 -13.46 5.04
CA ASN A 89 8.75 -14.41 3.94
C ASN A 89 9.47 -15.67 4.41
N SER A 90 8.97 -16.84 4.00
CA SER A 90 9.66 -18.10 4.21
C SER A 90 10.74 -18.27 3.14
N VAL A 91 11.99 -18.40 3.56
CA VAL A 91 13.14 -18.61 2.69
C VAL A 91 13.78 -19.94 3.03
N LYS A 92 14.12 -20.71 2.00
CA LYS A 92 14.82 -21.97 2.14
C LYS A 92 16.32 -21.69 2.29
N VAL A 93 16.91 -22.14 3.37
CA VAL A 93 18.35 -21.99 3.65
C VAL A 93 18.95 -23.36 3.93
N THR A 94 20.18 -23.56 3.49
CA THR A 94 20.93 -24.75 3.84
C THR A 94 21.65 -24.50 5.16
N ASN A 95 21.34 -25.32 6.17
CA ASN A 95 22.05 -25.30 7.44
C ASN A 95 23.49 -25.77 7.24
N GLU A 96 24.44 -24.89 7.45
CA GLU A 96 25.86 -25.17 7.20
C GLU A 96 26.44 -26.30 8.08
N GLN A 97 25.82 -26.55 9.25
CA GLN A 97 26.27 -27.59 10.19
C GLN A 97 25.70 -28.97 9.85
N THR A 98 24.48 -29.03 9.32
CA THR A 98 23.76 -30.29 9.08
C THR A 98 23.67 -30.65 7.60
N GLY A 99 23.94 -29.70 6.69
CA GLY A 99 23.73 -29.83 5.24
C GLY A 99 22.25 -29.94 4.82
N ARG A 100 21.32 -29.79 5.76
CA ARG A 100 19.88 -29.91 5.49
C ARG A 100 19.28 -28.57 5.13
N GLU A 101 18.28 -28.61 4.24
CA GLU A 101 17.48 -27.43 3.89
C GLU A 101 16.41 -27.20 4.94
N GLU A 102 16.34 -25.99 5.46
CA GLU A 102 15.37 -25.55 6.46
C GLU A 102 14.64 -24.30 5.98
N TRP A 103 13.35 -24.19 6.32
CA TRP A 103 12.57 -22.98 6.06
C TRP A 103 12.67 -22.02 7.23
N ILE A 104 13.25 -20.86 7.01
CA ILE A 104 13.29 -19.78 8.01
C ILE A 104 12.40 -18.62 7.57
N LYS A 105 11.84 -17.91 8.55
CA LYS A 105 11.11 -16.65 8.29
C LYS A 105 12.09 -15.49 8.32
N VAL A 106 12.13 -14.74 7.23
CA VAL A 106 12.99 -13.56 7.09
C VAL A 106 12.10 -12.33 6.95
N PRO A 107 12.24 -11.34 7.86
CA PRO A 107 11.53 -10.06 7.73
C PRO A 107 12.05 -9.33 6.48
N THR A 108 11.15 -9.11 5.53
CA THR A 108 11.44 -8.53 4.22
C THR A 108 10.65 -7.23 4.07
N PRO A 109 11.32 -6.07 4.02
CA PRO A 109 10.63 -4.82 3.74
C PRO A 109 10.18 -4.79 2.29
N THR A 110 9.03 -4.23 2.02
CA THR A 110 8.45 -4.12 0.67
C THR A 110 7.81 -2.75 0.51
N PHE A 111 8.22 -2.03 -0.52
CA PHE A 111 7.59 -0.77 -0.92
C PHE A 111 6.23 -1.04 -1.55
N ILE A 112 5.21 -0.31 -1.09
CA ILE A 112 3.84 -0.38 -1.60
C ILE A 112 3.36 1.06 -1.84
N PRO A 113 3.07 1.45 -3.09
CA PRO A 113 2.38 2.71 -3.36
C PRO A 113 0.95 2.62 -2.87
N GLY A 114 0.50 3.64 -2.11
CA GLY A 114 -0.89 3.79 -1.72
C GLY A 114 -1.75 4.31 -2.88
N TYR A 115 -3.08 4.21 -2.76
CA TYR A 115 -3.99 4.72 -3.80
C TYR A 115 -3.77 6.23 -4.08
N LYS A 116 -3.53 7.04 -3.04
CA LYS A 116 -3.17 8.45 -3.20
C LYS A 116 -1.85 8.64 -3.97
N GLY A 117 -0.91 7.71 -3.82
CA GLY A 117 0.33 7.67 -4.59
C GLY A 117 0.06 7.44 -6.08
N TYR A 118 -0.80 6.48 -6.43
CA TYR A 118 -1.21 6.25 -7.82
C TYR A 118 -1.91 7.47 -8.42
N ILE A 119 -2.81 8.12 -7.68
CA ILE A 119 -3.45 9.37 -8.12
C ILE A 119 -2.39 10.45 -8.38
N GLN A 120 -1.41 10.63 -7.48
CA GLN A 120 -0.31 11.58 -7.68
C GLN A 120 0.51 11.27 -8.93
N LEU A 121 0.82 10.01 -9.19
CA LEU A 121 1.53 9.60 -10.39
C LEU A 121 0.71 9.89 -11.65
N ALA A 122 -0.59 9.58 -11.64
CA ALA A 122 -1.50 9.87 -12.73
C ALA A 122 -1.57 11.39 -13.01
N MET A 123 -1.77 12.21 -11.99
CA MET A 123 -1.84 13.67 -12.11
C MET A 123 -0.55 14.27 -12.70
N ARG A 124 0.62 13.75 -12.34
CA ARG A 124 1.91 14.20 -12.87
C ARG A 124 2.09 13.97 -14.36
N THR A 125 1.33 13.04 -14.96
CA THR A 125 1.37 12.83 -16.42
C THR A 125 0.76 14.00 -17.19
N GLY A 126 -0.09 14.82 -16.55
CA GLY A 126 -0.84 15.89 -17.21
C GLY A 126 -1.89 15.40 -18.21
N GLN A 127 -2.18 14.09 -18.27
CA GLN A 127 -3.09 13.50 -19.26
C GLN A 127 -4.52 13.33 -18.76
N TYR A 128 -4.72 13.36 -17.44
CA TYR A 128 -6.04 13.15 -16.85
C TYR A 128 -6.81 14.45 -16.71
N ARG A 129 -8.05 14.47 -17.21
CA ARG A 129 -9.03 15.54 -16.98
C ARG A 129 -9.76 15.32 -15.67
N THR A 130 -10.18 14.07 -15.44
CA THR A 130 -10.95 13.68 -14.26
C THR A 130 -10.53 12.29 -13.80
N ILE A 131 -10.43 12.11 -12.49
CA ILE A 131 -10.32 10.80 -11.82
C ILE A 131 -11.28 10.87 -10.64
N ASN A 132 -12.22 9.94 -10.56
CA ASN A 132 -13.17 9.85 -9.45
C ASN A 132 -13.42 8.39 -9.08
N ALA A 133 -13.61 8.13 -7.80
CA ALA A 133 -14.02 6.83 -7.28
C ALA A 133 -14.88 7.05 -6.05
N ASP A 134 -15.98 6.29 -5.95
CA ASP A 134 -16.89 6.38 -4.82
C ASP A 134 -17.71 5.09 -4.70
N VAL A 135 -18.50 5.01 -3.63
CA VAL A 135 -19.49 3.98 -3.41
C VAL A 135 -20.72 4.22 -4.28
N VAL A 136 -21.45 3.15 -4.58
CA VAL A 136 -22.73 3.21 -5.29
C VAL A 136 -23.82 2.68 -4.39
N TYR A 137 -24.83 3.48 -4.15
CA TYR A 137 -25.98 3.12 -3.35
C TYR A 137 -27.11 2.48 -4.17
N GLU A 138 -27.98 1.78 -3.49
CA GLU A 138 -29.17 1.17 -4.11
C GLU A 138 -30.05 2.24 -4.77
N GLY A 139 -30.43 1.99 -6.03
CA GLY A 139 -31.22 2.92 -6.87
C GLY A 139 -30.38 3.82 -7.77
N GLU A 140 -29.10 4.09 -7.49
CA GLU A 140 -28.28 5.01 -8.28
C GLU A 140 -27.89 4.46 -9.66
N VAL A 141 -27.75 3.14 -9.83
CA VAL A 141 -27.45 2.52 -11.14
C VAL A 141 -28.69 2.50 -11.98
N ARG A 142 -28.72 3.31 -13.04
CA ARG A 142 -29.86 3.39 -13.96
C ARG A 142 -29.67 2.55 -15.22
N LYS A 143 -28.48 2.58 -15.80
CA LYS A 143 -28.20 1.90 -17.07
C LYS A 143 -26.76 1.39 -17.10
N VAL A 144 -26.60 0.19 -17.59
CA VAL A 144 -25.29 -0.40 -17.87
C VAL A 144 -25.24 -0.79 -19.35
N ASN A 145 -24.33 -0.19 -20.12
CA ASN A 145 -24.08 -0.53 -21.50
C ASN A 145 -22.82 -1.40 -21.62
N LYS A 146 -23.02 -2.71 -21.75
CA LYS A 146 -21.90 -3.66 -21.86
C LYS A 146 -21.01 -3.44 -23.09
N LEU A 147 -21.56 -2.86 -24.17
CA LEU A 147 -20.82 -2.66 -25.41
C LEU A 147 -19.82 -1.50 -25.29
N THR A 148 -20.26 -0.37 -24.75
CA THR A 148 -19.43 0.83 -24.59
C THR A 148 -18.71 0.86 -23.25
N GLY A 149 -19.16 0.09 -22.26
CA GLY A 149 -18.69 0.16 -20.88
C GLY A 149 -19.22 1.38 -20.14
N GLU A 150 -20.18 2.10 -20.70
CA GLU A 150 -20.82 3.26 -20.10
C GLU A 150 -21.80 2.83 -19.01
N ILE A 151 -21.74 3.50 -17.87
CA ILE A 151 -22.64 3.25 -16.74
C ILE A 151 -23.18 4.60 -16.29
N ALA A 152 -24.52 4.70 -16.21
CA ALA A 152 -25.19 5.88 -15.70
C ALA A 152 -25.53 5.67 -14.22
N PHE A 153 -25.00 6.57 -13.37
CA PHE A 153 -25.25 6.64 -11.92
C PHE A 153 -26.18 7.82 -11.59
N ASP A 154 -27.10 8.14 -12.50
CA ASP A 154 -28.08 9.23 -12.36
C ASP A 154 -29.45 8.75 -11.87
N GLY A 155 -29.51 7.54 -11.33
CA GLY A 155 -30.69 7.01 -10.66
C GLY A 155 -30.89 7.67 -9.29
N GLU A 156 -32.14 7.62 -8.80
CA GLU A 156 -32.48 8.13 -7.49
C GLU A 156 -32.08 7.14 -6.40
N LYS A 157 -31.28 7.58 -5.44
CA LYS A 157 -30.88 6.78 -4.28
C LYS A 157 -32.12 6.40 -3.47
N THR A 158 -32.37 5.08 -3.36
CA THR A 158 -33.55 4.56 -2.64
C THR A 158 -33.23 4.15 -1.20
N SER A 159 -31.97 3.88 -0.88
CA SER A 159 -31.52 3.52 0.49
C SER A 159 -30.04 3.83 0.70
N ASP A 160 -29.59 3.77 1.95
CA ASP A 160 -28.15 3.90 2.30
C ASP A 160 -27.36 2.60 2.09
N LYS A 161 -27.98 1.57 1.50
CA LYS A 161 -27.31 0.31 1.23
C LYS A 161 -26.32 0.45 0.07
N ILE A 162 -25.06 0.17 0.33
CA ILE A 162 -24.01 0.13 -0.67
C ILE A 162 -24.17 -1.16 -1.49
N ILE A 163 -24.26 -1.02 -2.82
CA ILE A 163 -24.39 -2.13 -3.77
C ILE A 163 -23.14 -2.36 -4.61
N GLY A 164 -22.22 -1.39 -4.62
CA GLY A 164 -20.98 -1.51 -5.38
C GLY A 164 -20.10 -0.30 -5.23
N TYR A 165 -19.07 -0.29 -6.05
CA TYR A 165 -18.04 0.74 -6.10
C TYR A 165 -17.76 1.07 -7.56
N PHE A 166 -17.46 2.34 -7.84
CA PHE A 166 -17.03 2.72 -9.18
C PHE A 166 -15.71 3.46 -9.16
N CYS A 167 -14.99 3.34 -10.24
CA CYS A 167 -13.87 4.20 -10.58
C CYS A 167 -14.07 4.70 -12.00
N TYR A 168 -13.97 6.01 -12.18
CA TYR A 168 -14.06 6.69 -13.47
C TYR A 168 -12.82 7.50 -13.73
N PHE A 169 -12.33 7.50 -14.96
CA PHE A 169 -11.37 8.46 -15.41
C PHE A 169 -11.66 8.95 -16.82
N GLU A 170 -11.26 10.17 -17.10
CA GLU A 170 -11.30 10.80 -18.41
C GLU A 170 -9.93 11.43 -18.70
N LEU A 171 -9.41 11.16 -19.90
CA LEU A 171 -8.19 11.76 -20.40
C LEU A 171 -8.48 13.04 -21.21
N LEU A 172 -7.47 13.90 -21.38
CA LEU A 172 -7.59 15.15 -22.14
C LEU A 172 -7.93 14.93 -23.62
N ASN A 173 -7.61 13.73 -24.18
CA ASN A 173 -7.98 13.35 -25.55
C ASN A 173 -9.43 12.85 -25.70
N GLY A 174 -10.22 12.88 -24.63
CA GLY A 174 -11.61 12.43 -24.60
C GLY A 174 -11.80 10.94 -24.35
N PHE A 175 -10.73 10.15 -24.21
CA PHE A 175 -10.87 8.76 -23.78
C PHE A 175 -11.35 8.69 -22.32
N SER A 176 -12.40 7.93 -22.08
CA SER A 176 -12.91 7.69 -20.73
C SER A 176 -13.17 6.21 -20.47
N LYS A 177 -13.11 5.83 -19.21
CA LYS A 177 -13.41 4.48 -18.76
C LYS A 177 -14.09 4.51 -17.40
N THR A 178 -15.15 3.73 -17.27
CA THR A 178 -15.80 3.42 -15.99
C THR A 178 -15.52 1.96 -15.64
N LEU A 179 -15.11 1.71 -14.43
CA LEU A 179 -15.12 0.40 -13.80
C LEU A 179 -16.20 0.44 -12.71
N TYR A 180 -17.10 -0.52 -12.74
CA TYR A 180 -18.07 -0.75 -11.68
C TYR A 180 -17.94 -2.20 -11.20
N VAL A 181 -17.88 -2.38 -9.91
CA VAL A 181 -17.75 -3.69 -9.26
C VAL A 181 -18.79 -3.78 -8.17
N THR A 182 -19.56 -4.86 -8.15
CA THR A 182 -20.55 -5.10 -7.09
C THR A 182 -19.87 -5.42 -5.76
N VAL A 183 -20.58 -5.23 -4.64
CA VAL A 183 -20.07 -5.62 -3.31
C VAL A 183 -19.73 -7.12 -3.29
N GLU A 184 -20.54 -7.95 -3.95
CA GLU A 184 -20.33 -9.39 -4.04
C GLU A 184 -19.04 -9.75 -4.78
N ASP A 185 -18.82 -9.15 -5.95
CA ASP A 185 -17.61 -9.38 -6.74
C ASP A 185 -16.35 -8.87 -6.01
N MET A 186 -16.45 -7.73 -5.35
CA MET A 186 -15.36 -7.17 -4.57
C MET A 186 -15.03 -8.05 -3.34
N ALA A 187 -16.05 -8.57 -2.65
CA ALA A 187 -15.86 -9.50 -1.53
C ALA A 187 -15.22 -10.83 -2.01
N ALA A 188 -15.65 -11.34 -3.16
CA ALA A 188 -15.08 -12.54 -3.77
C ALA A 188 -13.62 -12.30 -4.18
N TYR A 189 -13.32 -11.14 -4.77
CA TYR A 189 -11.96 -10.73 -5.12
C TYR A 189 -11.06 -10.63 -3.87
N ALA A 190 -11.53 -9.93 -2.83
CA ALA A 190 -10.81 -9.80 -1.57
C ALA A 190 -10.50 -11.17 -0.94
N LYS A 191 -11.48 -12.06 -0.92
CA LYS A 191 -11.32 -13.43 -0.40
C LYS A 191 -10.29 -14.24 -1.18
N ARG A 192 -10.24 -14.07 -2.49
CA ARG A 192 -9.36 -14.84 -3.37
C ARG A 192 -7.92 -14.34 -3.34
N TYR A 193 -7.73 -13.01 -3.30
CA TYR A 193 -6.41 -12.41 -3.57
C TYR A 193 -5.78 -11.70 -2.39
N SER A 194 -6.55 -11.31 -1.37
CA SER A 194 -5.99 -10.55 -0.26
C SER A 194 -5.44 -11.47 0.84
N PRO A 195 -4.14 -11.42 1.13
CA PRO A 195 -3.57 -12.19 2.24
C PRO A 195 -4.01 -11.68 3.61
N SER A 196 -4.62 -10.49 3.69
CA SER A 196 -5.13 -9.93 4.94
C SER A 196 -6.50 -10.47 5.33
N VAL A 197 -7.22 -11.12 4.39
CA VAL A 197 -8.48 -11.82 4.68
C VAL A 197 -8.17 -13.20 5.26
N LYS A 198 -8.66 -13.48 6.45
CA LYS A 198 -8.45 -14.76 7.12
C LYS A 198 -9.07 -15.91 6.35
N LYS A 199 -8.50 -17.09 6.50
CA LYS A 199 -8.97 -18.30 5.79
C LYS A 199 -10.41 -18.68 6.18
N GLU A 200 -10.78 -18.47 7.43
CA GLU A 200 -12.10 -18.76 7.99
C GLU A 200 -13.19 -17.74 7.59
N THR A 201 -12.81 -16.51 7.21
CA THR A 201 -13.77 -15.47 6.83
C THR A 201 -14.45 -15.82 5.52
N THR A 202 -15.76 -15.86 5.50
CA THR A 202 -16.57 -16.16 4.31
C THR A 202 -16.84 -14.91 3.47
N VAL A 203 -17.17 -15.10 2.19
CA VAL A 203 -17.59 -13.98 1.30
C VAL A 203 -18.82 -13.28 1.86
N ALA A 204 -19.81 -14.04 2.40
CA ALA A 204 -21.01 -13.45 3.01
C ALA A 204 -20.70 -12.54 4.21
N GLN A 205 -19.70 -12.91 5.02
CA GLN A 205 -19.25 -12.06 6.13
C GLN A 205 -18.55 -10.78 5.64
N LEU A 206 -17.82 -10.83 4.51
CA LEU A 206 -17.24 -9.65 3.90
C LEU A 206 -18.30 -8.72 3.31
N ILE A 207 -19.32 -9.26 2.63
CA ILE A 207 -20.46 -8.51 2.09
C ILE A 207 -21.20 -7.76 3.20
N ALA A 208 -21.43 -8.41 4.34
CA ALA A 208 -22.06 -7.77 5.49
C ALA A 208 -21.27 -6.54 5.98
N LYS A 209 -19.93 -6.57 5.89
CA LYS A 209 -19.07 -5.46 6.29
C LYS A 209 -19.24 -4.19 5.46
N ALA A 210 -19.65 -4.30 4.21
CA ALA A 210 -19.88 -3.14 3.34
C ALA A 210 -20.97 -2.21 3.91
N ASN A 211 -21.94 -2.76 4.63
CA ASN A 211 -23.10 -2.03 5.13
C ASN A 211 -23.12 -1.87 6.67
N ASP A 212 -22.19 -2.51 7.39
CA ASP A 212 -22.10 -2.42 8.85
C ASP A 212 -21.51 -1.10 9.38
N GLY A 213 -20.99 -0.24 8.48
CA GLY A 213 -20.25 0.96 8.86
C GLY A 213 -18.86 0.64 9.42
N ILE A 214 -18.13 1.69 9.86
CA ILE A 214 -16.81 1.55 10.49
C ILE A 214 -17.01 1.03 11.92
N ILE A 215 -16.86 -0.26 12.13
CA ILE A 215 -16.94 -0.86 13.46
C ILE A 215 -15.53 -1.01 14.03
N GLY A 216 -15.08 0.02 14.75
CA GLY A 216 -13.89 -0.03 15.59
C GLY A 216 -12.56 0.20 14.88
N LYS A 217 -11.45 -0.05 15.61
CA LYS A 217 -10.06 0.24 15.19
C LYS A 217 -9.44 -0.83 14.26
N LYS A 218 -10.22 -1.71 13.68
CA LYS A 218 -9.68 -2.73 12.77
C LYS A 218 -9.43 -2.12 11.40
N VAL A 219 -8.27 -2.41 10.82
CA VAL A 219 -7.88 -2.02 9.47
C VAL A 219 -8.00 -3.21 8.51
N GLY A 220 -8.08 -2.93 7.20
CA GLY A 220 -8.20 -3.94 6.17
C GLY A 220 -9.64 -4.41 5.94
N TRP A 221 -9.81 -5.37 5.04
CA TRP A 221 -11.11 -5.85 4.55
C TRP A 221 -12.11 -6.28 5.63
N GLU A 222 -11.62 -6.83 6.74
CA GLU A 222 -12.48 -7.29 7.83
C GLU A 222 -12.92 -6.18 8.79
N GLY A 223 -12.27 -5.02 8.76
CA GLY A 223 -12.54 -3.90 9.64
C GLY A 223 -13.06 -2.65 8.94
N ASN A 224 -12.63 -2.45 7.71
CA ASN A 224 -13.01 -1.29 6.90
C ASN A 224 -13.09 -1.69 5.42
N PHE A 225 -14.16 -2.42 5.09
CA PHE A 225 -14.34 -2.99 3.76
C PHE A 225 -14.40 -1.91 2.67
N ASN A 226 -15.14 -0.84 2.91
CA ASN A 226 -15.37 0.22 1.90
C ASN A 226 -14.10 1.02 1.58
N ASP A 227 -13.20 1.21 2.55
CA ASP A 227 -11.91 1.88 2.28
C ASP A 227 -10.92 1.00 1.51
N MET A 228 -11.14 -0.31 1.52
CA MET A 228 -10.30 -1.27 0.81
C MET A 228 -10.83 -1.58 -0.59
N ALA A 229 -12.13 -1.42 -0.80
CA ALA A 229 -12.80 -1.65 -2.07
C ALA A 229 -12.61 -0.52 -3.05
#